data_d511f870c4c1a26f83dfac807a0d0352
#
_entry.id   d511f870c4c1a26f83dfac807a0d0352
#
_cell.length_a   1.000
_cell.length_b   1.000
_cell.length_c   1.000
_cell.angle_alpha   90.00
_cell.angle_beta   90.00
_cell.angle_gamma   90.00
#
_symmetry.space_group_name_H-M   'P 1'
#
loop_
_entity.id
_entity.type
_entity.pdbx_description
1 polymer ?
#
loop_
_entity_poly.entity_id
_entity_poly.type
_entity_poly.pdbx_seq_one_letter_code
_entity_poly.pdbx_strand_id
1 'polypeptide(L)'
;MRAFVRSQILILELIALGTALFFLQKINASAQTLLATMLFLVATFTVVTGKGFPHFRHRGKALLVMFLSGFFVLLGAVVFDQEREVRLAELRETDPTIYLSELREIDEDRWFEELRALDPDAHAAEAERRTALAETERLAQCTDQKITLAYVMIQEDVRRSLRAPSTAEFPGRFGAGTRNLGNCVYQVFGQFDAQNGFGAMIRGTFNGTTEYFPERGSWRTLTLDVQG
;
A
#
# COMPACT_ATOMS: atom_id res chain seq x y z
N MET A 1 -0.20 -1.74 59.36
CA MET A 1 -1.52 -1.10 59.29
C MET A 1 -1.63 -0.04 58.17
N ARG A 2 -0.73 0.94 58.04
CA ARG A 2 -0.80 1.98 56.96
C ARG A 2 -0.70 1.43 55.53
N ALA A 3 0.09 0.38 55.28
CA ALA A 3 0.23 -0.24 53.95
C ALA A 3 -1.03 -1.02 53.53
N PHE A 4 -1.68 -1.71 54.46
CA PHE A 4 -2.90 -2.45 54.24
C PHE A 4 -4.09 -1.53 53.88
N VAL A 5 -4.26 -0.43 54.62
CA VAL A 5 -5.30 0.58 54.36
C VAL A 5 -5.09 1.25 52.99
N ARG A 6 -3.83 1.53 52.60
CA ARG A 6 -3.52 2.07 51.27
C ARG A 6 -3.86 1.10 50.12
N SER A 7 -3.66 -0.20 50.35
CA SER A 7 -4.00 -1.21 49.33
C SER A 7 -5.52 -1.35 49.15
N GLN A 8 -6.29 -1.26 50.22
CA GLN A 8 -7.75 -1.30 50.18
C GLN A 8 -8.36 -0.08 49.47
N ILE A 9 -7.82 1.11 49.70
CA ILE A 9 -8.23 2.34 49.03
C ILE A 9 -7.96 2.24 47.52
N LEU A 10 -6.83 1.68 47.12
CA LEU A 10 -6.46 1.50 45.72
C LEU A 10 -7.39 0.52 44.99
N ILE A 11 -7.80 -0.57 45.64
CA ILE A 11 -8.75 -1.55 45.11
C ILE A 11 -10.13 -0.89 44.93
N LEU A 12 -10.58 -0.09 45.92
CA LEU A 12 -11.86 0.62 45.83
C LEU A 12 -11.86 1.67 44.71
N GLU A 13 -10.77 2.41 44.49
CA GLU A 13 -10.62 3.37 43.40
C GLU A 13 -10.66 2.66 42.03
N LEU A 14 -10.02 1.50 41.88
CA LEU A 14 -10.03 0.72 40.66
C LEU A 14 -11.41 0.12 40.36
N ILE A 15 -12.15 -0.37 41.40
CA ILE A 15 -13.51 -0.86 41.26
C ILE A 15 -14.44 0.29 40.84
N ALA A 16 -14.31 1.48 41.47
CA ALA A 16 -15.10 2.66 41.13
C ALA A 16 -14.83 3.15 39.69
N LEU A 17 -13.58 3.11 39.25
CA LEU A 17 -13.21 3.44 37.85
C LEU A 17 -13.78 2.41 36.88
N GLY A 18 -13.66 1.12 37.17
CA GLY A 18 -14.21 0.05 36.34
C GLY A 18 -15.74 0.09 36.23
N THR A 19 -16.43 0.37 37.35
CA THR A 19 -17.89 0.54 37.34
C THR A 19 -18.33 1.80 36.60
N ALA A 20 -17.60 2.91 36.72
CA ALA A 20 -17.91 4.13 35.95
C ALA A 20 -17.74 3.90 34.44
N LEU A 21 -16.67 3.23 34.02
CA LEU A 21 -16.44 2.87 32.62
C LEU A 21 -17.51 1.90 32.08
N PHE A 22 -17.93 0.91 32.90
CA PHE A 22 -19.00 -0.01 32.54
C PHE A 22 -20.37 0.68 32.38
N PHE A 23 -20.69 1.65 33.24
CA PHE A 23 -21.91 2.45 33.12
C PHE A 23 -21.86 3.37 31.88
N LEU A 24 -20.73 3.97 31.57
CA LEU A 24 -20.55 4.80 30.37
C LEU A 24 -20.73 3.98 29.08
N GLN A 25 -20.35 2.71 29.09
CA GLN A 25 -20.56 1.80 27.95
C GLN A 25 -22.04 1.61 27.61
N LYS A 26 -22.90 1.57 28.63
CA LYS A 26 -24.36 1.49 28.45
C LYS A 26 -25.01 2.76 27.89
N ILE A 27 -24.36 3.92 28.07
CA ILE A 27 -24.91 5.21 27.68
C ILE A 27 -24.39 5.66 26.31
N ASN A 28 -23.09 5.47 26.04
CA ASN A 28 -22.47 5.88 24.78
C ASN A 28 -21.07 5.26 24.62
N ALA A 29 -20.92 4.30 23.69
CA ALA A 29 -19.65 3.61 23.44
C ALA A 29 -18.51 4.58 23.01
N SER A 30 -18.84 5.65 22.28
CA SER A 30 -17.87 6.66 21.86
C SER A 30 -17.32 7.50 23.03
N ALA A 31 -18.15 7.82 24.02
CA ALA A 31 -17.74 8.55 25.21
C ALA A 31 -16.80 7.72 26.10
N GLN A 32 -17.03 6.41 26.18
CA GLN A 32 -16.14 5.48 26.88
C GLN A 32 -14.76 5.40 26.24
N THR A 33 -14.67 5.27 24.92
CA THR A 33 -13.39 5.19 24.20
C THR A 33 -12.61 6.49 24.33
N LEU A 34 -13.27 7.65 24.27
CA LEU A 34 -12.65 8.95 24.50
C LEU A 34 -12.09 9.08 25.91
N LEU A 35 -12.86 8.70 26.93
CA LEU A 35 -12.39 8.75 28.32
C LEU A 35 -11.21 7.79 28.57
N ALA A 36 -11.29 6.56 28.06
CA ALA A 36 -10.22 5.58 28.18
C ALA A 36 -8.95 6.05 27.46
N THR A 37 -9.08 6.68 26.29
CA THR A 37 -7.95 7.25 25.55
C THR A 37 -7.31 8.41 26.31
N MET A 38 -8.09 9.31 26.89
CA MET A 38 -7.56 10.40 27.74
C MET A 38 -6.81 9.86 28.95
N LEU A 39 -7.37 8.86 29.63
CA LEU A 39 -6.71 8.23 30.77
C LEU A 39 -5.41 7.53 30.38
N PHE A 40 -5.40 6.86 29.22
CA PHE A 40 -4.20 6.24 28.66
C PHE A 40 -3.10 7.27 28.38
N LEU A 41 -3.42 8.41 27.76
CA LEU A 41 -2.47 9.47 27.45
C LEU A 41 -1.89 10.10 28.74
N VAL A 42 -2.75 10.38 29.73
CA VAL A 42 -2.31 10.92 31.02
C VAL A 42 -1.40 9.94 31.78
N ALA A 43 -1.75 8.65 31.76
CA ALA A 43 -0.95 7.61 32.39
C ALA A 43 0.40 7.45 31.71
N THR A 44 0.43 7.44 30.38
CA THR A 44 1.66 7.37 29.56
C THR A 44 2.57 8.58 29.85
N PHE A 45 2.02 9.79 29.86
CA PHE A 45 2.76 10.99 30.19
C PHE A 45 3.40 10.90 31.61
N THR A 46 2.67 10.38 32.59
CA THR A 46 3.17 10.20 33.95
C THR A 46 4.28 9.18 34.06
N VAL A 47 4.16 8.06 33.27
CA VAL A 47 5.19 7.00 33.22
C VAL A 47 6.49 7.56 32.64
N VAL A 48 6.39 8.29 31.52
CA VAL A 48 7.54 8.80 30.78
C VAL A 48 8.24 9.94 31.55
N THR A 49 7.48 10.92 31.99
CA THR A 49 8.07 12.13 32.59
C THR A 49 8.30 12.05 34.12
N GLY A 50 7.65 11.12 34.80
CA GLY A 50 7.60 11.01 36.24
C GLY A 50 6.83 12.19 36.90
N LYS A 51 6.21 13.07 36.08
CA LYS A 51 5.40 14.20 36.50
C LYS A 51 3.94 13.90 36.20
N GLY A 52 3.05 14.02 37.16
CA GLY A 52 1.62 13.76 36.95
C GLY A 52 0.79 14.35 38.09
N PHE A 53 -0.53 14.17 37.99
CA PHE A 53 -1.45 14.56 39.05
C PHE A 53 -1.14 13.82 40.37
N PRO A 54 -1.49 14.40 41.53
CA PRO A 54 -1.15 13.83 42.83
C PRO A 54 -1.50 12.36 43.02
N HIS A 55 -2.57 11.88 42.39
CA HIS A 55 -3.02 10.48 42.43
C HIS A 55 -2.14 9.51 41.62
N PHE A 56 -1.48 9.99 40.57
CA PHE A 56 -0.65 9.21 39.65
C PHE A 56 0.86 9.38 39.86
N ARG A 57 1.26 9.98 40.98
CA ARG A 57 2.65 10.30 41.27
C ARG A 57 3.59 9.07 41.35
N HIS A 58 3.06 7.88 41.56
CA HIS A 58 3.84 6.64 41.57
C HIS A 58 3.76 5.93 40.23
N ARG A 59 4.91 5.69 39.57
CA ARG A 59 5.04 5.02 38.28
C ARG A 59 4.28 3.70 38.21
N GLY A 60 4.27 2.92 39.31
CA GLY A 60 3.53 1.65 39.35
C GLY A 60 2.02 1.80 39.22
N LYS A 61 1.42 2.83 39.81
CA LYS A 61 -0.02 3.13 39.66
C LYS A 61 -0.34 3.61 38.25
N ALA A 62 0.53 4.45 37.67
CA ALA A 62 0.38 4.96 36.33
C ALA A 62 0.45 3.83 35.28
N LEU A 63 1.36 2.86 35.46
CA LEU A 63 1.42 1.67 34.62
C LEU A 63 0.13 0.84 34.68
N LEU A 64 -0.42 0.62 35.87
CA LEU A 64 -1.65 -0.15 36.04
C LEU A 64 -2.84 0.54 35.32
N VAL A 65 -2.97 1.86 35.47
CA VAL A 65 -4.00 2.65 34.79
C VAL A 65 -3.80 2.63 33.28
N MET A 66 -2.55 2.69 32.81
CA MET A 66 -2.22 2.57 31.38
C MET A 66 -2.68 1.22 30.81
N PHE A 67 -2.40 0.10 31.48
CA PHE A 67 -2.84 -1.21 31.04
C PHE A 67 -4.35 -1.35 31.05
N LEU A 68 -5.03 -0.92 32.12
CA LEU A 68 -6.48 -0.97 32.20
C LEU A 68 -7.16 -0.10 31.14
N SER A 69 -6.72 1.15 30.99
CA SER A 69 -7.30 2.04 29.96
C SER A 69 -7.03 1.54 28.55
N GLY A 70 -5.84 1.00 28.26
CA GLY A 70 -5.53 0.34 26.99
C GLY A 70 -6.44 -0.86 26.71
N PHE A 71 -6.69 -1.70 27.72
CA PHE A 71 -7.62 -2.82 27.61
C PHE A 71 -9.05 -2.34 27.30
N PHE A 72 -9.55 -1.29 27.93
CA PHE A 72 -10.88 -0.72 27.64
C PHE A 72 -10.95 -0.05 26.28
N VAL A 73 -9.88 0.56 25.78
CA VAL A 73 -9.83 1.07 24.40
C VAL A 73 -9.97 -0.09 23.39
N LEU A 74 -9.26 -1.19 23.60
CA LEU A 74 -9.34 -2.38 22.75
C LEU A 74 -10.74 -3.01 22.81
N LEU A 75 -11.32 -3.16 24.00
CA LEU A 75 -12.68 -3.66 24.15
C LEU A 75 -13.70 -2.76 23.43
N GLY A 76 -13.58 -1.44 23.58
CA GLY A 76 -14.46 -0.49 22.91
C GLY A 76 -14.36 -0.60 21.39
N ALA A 77 -13.17 -0.80 20.84
CA ALA A 77 -12.96 -0.99 19.40
C ALA A 77 -13.65 -2.28 18.91
N VAL A 78 -13.50 -3.39 19.64
CA VAL A 78 -14.16 -4.67 19.30
C VAL A 78 -15.67 -4.57 19.34
N VAL A 79 -16.22 -3.93 20.38
CA VAL A 79 -17.70 -3.75 20.52
C VAL A 79 -18.24 -2.86 19.40
N PHE A 80 -17.54 -1.77 19.07
CA PHE A 80 -17.93 -0.86 17.99
C PHE A 80 -17.91 -1.57 16.63
N ASP A 81 -16.92 -2.41 16.38
CA ASP A 81 -16.82 -3.20 15.15
C ASP A 81 -17.96 -4.21 15.05
N GLN A 82 -18.30 -4.87 16.17
CA GLN A 82 -19.42 -5.84 16.20
C GLN A 82 -20.79 -5.16 15.99
N GLU A 83 -21.05 -4.02 16.60
CA GLU A 83 -22.29 -3.25 16.37
C GLU A 83 -22.43 -2.80 14.92
N ARG A 84 -21.30 -2.40 14.30
CA ARG A 84 -21.28 -2.02 12.88
C ARG A 84 -21.60 -3.21 11.98
N GLU A 85 -20.99 -4.38 12.21
CA GLU A 85 -21.28 -5.59 11.42
C GLU A 85 -22.73 -6.03 11.55
N VAL A 86 -23.33 -5.96 12.73
CA VAL A 86 -24.76 -6.25 12.94
C VAL A 86 -25.63 -5.28 12.13
N ARG A 87 -25.33 -3.99 12.17
CA ARG A 87 -26.04 -2.98 11.39
C ARG A 87 -25.90 -3.21 9.88
N LEU A 88 -24.68 -3.51 9.40
CA LEU A 88 -24.45 -3.83 7.99
C LEU A 88 -25.22 -5.08 7.55
N ALA A 89 -25.31 -6.10 8.40
CA ALA A 89 -26.09 -7.31 8.12
C ALA A 89 -27.59 -7.01 7.99
N GLU A 90 -28.12 -6.14 8.84
CA GLU A 90 -29.52 -5.68 8.78
C GLU A 90 -29.78 -4.84 7.50
N LEU A 91 -28.90 -3.90 7.18
CA LEU A 91 -28.98 -3.07 5.98
C LEU A 91 -28.93 -3.89 4.69
N ARG A 92 -28.12 -4.94 4.67
CA ARG A 92 -28.02 -5.83 3.50
C ARG A 92 -29.38 -6.43 3.10
N GLU A 93 -30.24 -6.73 4.08
CA GLU A 93 -31.55 -7.32 3.84
C GLU A 93 -32.66 -6.25 3.62
N THR A 94 -32.54 -5.11 4.30
CA THR A 94 -33.58 -4.06 4.31
C THR A 94 -33.38 -3.01 3.23
N ASP A 95 -32.14 -2.55 3.02
CA ASP A 95 -31.78 -1.53 2.03
C ASP A 95 -30.37 -1.79 1.45
N PRO A 96 -30.27 -2.63 0.40
CA PRO A 96 -29.00 -2.95 -0.23
C PRO A 96 -28.23 -1.73 -0.77
N THR A 97 -28.92 -0.65 -1.11
CA THR A 97 -28.29 0.58 -1.63
C THR A 97 -27.52 1.33 -0.53
N ILE A 98 -28.16 1.48 0.63
CA ILE A 98 -27.50 2.07 1.81
C ILE A 98 -26.37 1.15 2.29
N TYR A 99 -26.61 -0.17 2.33
CA TYR A 99 -25.59 -1.16 2.66
C TYR A 99 -24.32 -1.00 1.82
N LEU A 100 -24.47 -0.98 0.49
CA LEU A 100 -23.33 -0.84 -0.42
C LEU A 100 -22.62 0.51 -0.27
N SER A 101 -23.38 1.59 -0.01
CA SER A 101 -22.75 2.91 0.20
C SER A 101 -21.93 2.98 1.49
N GLU A 102 -22.44 2.44 2.61
CA GLU A 102 -21.70 2.37 3.87
C GLU A 102 -20.51 1.42 3.77
N LEU A 103 -20.67 0.27 3.14
CA LEU A 103 -19.61 -0.73 2.98
C LEU A 103 -18.44 -0.18 2.17
N ARG A 104 -18.71 0.61 1.13
CA ARG A 104 -17.67 1.24 0.30
C ARG A 104 -16.73 2.16 1.08
N GLU A 105 -17.25 2.88 2.08
CA GLU A 105 -16.44 3.77 2.93
C GLU A 105 -15.58 3.01 3.94
N ILE A 106 -15.99 1.78 4.29
CA ILE A 106 -15.35 0.98 5.35
C ILE A 106 -14.34 -0.01 4.76
N ASP A 107 -14.75 -0.72 3.71
CA ASP A 107 -13.99 -1.81 3.09
C ASP A 107 -14.33 -1.88 1.60
N GLU A 108 -13.49 -1.24 0.78
CA GLU A 108 -13.69 -1.14 -0.66
C GLU A 108 -13.58 -2.50 -1.36
N ASP A 109 -12.75 -3.41 -0.85
CA ASP A 109 -12.58 -4.73 -1.46
C ASP A 109 -13.82 -5.60 -1.21
N ARG A 110 -14.32 -5.62 0.03
CA ARG A 110 -15.56 -6.29 0.39
C ARG A 110 -16.76 -5.70 -0.34
N TRP A 111 -16.82 -4.36 -0.45
CA TRP A 111 -17.83 -3.68 -1.24
C TRP A 111 -17.84 -4.15 -2.70
N PHE A 112 -16.69 -4.27 -3.33
CA PHE A 112 -16.59 -4.70 -4.71
C PHE A 112 -17.06 -6.14 -4.91
N GLU A 113 -16.76 -7.05 -3.99
CA GLU A 113 -17.26 -8.43 -4.00
C GLU A 113 -18.78 -8.50 -3.77
N GLU A 114 -19.31 -7.74 -2.82
CA GLU A 114 -20.76 -7.69 -2.53
C GLU A 114 -21.55 -7.04 -3.69
N LEU A 115 -20.96 -6.05 -4.36
CA LEU A 115 -21.54 -5.40 -5.53
C LEU A 115 -21.83 -6.43 -6.64
N ARG A 116 -20.98 -7.44 -6.80
CA ARG A 116 -21.17 -8.53 -7.76
C ARG A 116 -22.45 -9.31 -7.52
N ALA A 117 -22.82 -9.52 -6.26
CA ALA A 117 -23.99 -10.30 -5.89
C ALA A 117 -25.28 -9.47 -5.92
N LEU A 118 -25.20 -8.18 -5.55
CA LEU A 118 -26.37 -7.31 -5.36
C LEU A 118 -26.68 -6.47 -6.60
N ASP A 119 -25.66 -6.03 -7.34
CA ASP A 119 -25.78 -5.22 -8.57
C ASP A 119 -24.70 -5.60 -9.58
N PRO A 120 -24.91 -6.67 -10.37
CA PRO A 120 -23.94 -7.15 -11.36
C PRO A 120 -23.58 -6.11 -12.43
N ASP A 121 -24.50 -5.23 -12.80
CA ASP A 121 -24.27 -4.21 -13.82
C ASP A 121 -23.35 -3.10 -13.29
N ALA A 122 -23.61 -2.64 -12.06
CA ALA A 122 -22.71 -1.70 -11.39
C ALA A 122 -21.32 -2.32 -11.12
N HIS A 123 -21.26 -3.60 -10.77
CA HIS A 123 -19.98 -4.32 -10.63
C HIS A 123 -19.20 -4.34 -11.95
N ALA A 124 -19.85 -4.65 -13.08
CA ALA A 124 -19.19 -4.68 -14.38
C ALA A 124 -18.65 -3.30 -14.78
N ALA A 125 -19.45 -2.24 -14.57
CA ALA A 125 -19.03 -0.86 -14.84
C ALA A 125 -17.83 -0.43 -13.95
N GLU A 126 -17.83 -0.81 -12.68
CA GLU A 126 -16.72 -0.50 -11.77
C GLU A 126 -15.46 -1.30 -12.11
N ALA A 127 -15.59 -2.58 -12.51
CA ALA A 127 -14.48 -3.39 -12.99
C ALA A 127 -13.83 -2.78 -14.24
N GLU A 128 -14.63 -2.33 -15.19
CA GLU A 128 -14.13 -1.62 -16.37
C GLU A 128 -13.42 -0.31 -16.00
N ARG A 129 -14.00 0.47 -15.10
CA ARG A 129 -13.38 1.70 -14.60
C ARG A 129 -12.02 1.43 -13.93
N ARG A 130 -11.93 0.41 -13.09
CA ARG A 130 -10.67 0.01 -12.41
C ARG A 130 -9.62 -0.44 -13.41
N THR A 131 -10.00 -1.23 -14.42
CA THR A 131 -9.06 -1.65 -15.47
C THR A 131 -8.57 -0.48 -16.32
N ALA A 132 -9.44 0.47 -16.67
CA ALA A 132 -9.07 1.68 -17.40
C ALA A 132 -8.12 2.59 -16.61
N LEU A 133 -8.35 2.75 -15.30
CA LEU A 133 -7.44 3.48 -14.42
C LEU A 133 -6.08 2.81 -14.32
N ALA A 134 -6.03 1.51 -14.07
CA ALA A 134 -4.79 0.75 -14.00
C ALA A 134 -3.99 0.83 -15.30
N GLU A 135 -4.67 0.76 -16.45
CA GLU A 135 -4.03 0.95 -17.76
C GLU A 135 -3.49 2.36 -17.95
N THR A 136 -4.24 3.38 -17.52
CA THR A 136 -3.78 4.77 -17.56
C THR A 136 -2.54 4.97 -16.69
N GLU A 137 -2.52 4.43 -15.49
CA GLU A 137 -1.37 4.47 -14.58
C GLU A 137 -0.17 3.71 -15.15
N ARG A 138 -0.41 2.56 -15.77
CA ARG A 138 0.61 1.78 -16.47
C ARG A 138 1.25 2.61 -17.59
N LEU A 139 0.43 3.20 -18.45
CA LEU A 139 0.90 4.00 -19.59
C LEU A 139 1.62 5.29 -19.14
N ALA A 140 1.22 5.89 -18.04
CA ALA A 140 1.88 7.07 -17.48
C ALA A 140 3.35 6.81 -17.10
N GLN A 141 3.73 5.55 -16.86
CA GLN A 141 5.12 5.17 -16.59
C GLN A 141 5.97 5.01 -17.85
N CYS A 142 5.33 4.98 -19.04
CA CYS A 142 5.96 4.73 -20.33
C CYS A 142 6.30 6.03 -21.05
N THR A 143 7.06 6.88 -20.41
CA THR A 143 7.45 8.22 -20.90
C THR A 143 8.67 8.18 -21.83
N ASP A 144 8.95 9.29 -22.48
CA ASP A 144 10.17 9.50 -23.29
C ASP A 144 11.45 9.41 -22.48
N GLN A 145 11.39 9.52 -21.14
CA GLN A 145 12.53 9.27 -20.26
C GLN A 145 13.07 7.84 -20.35
N LYS A 146 12.22 6.88 -20.76
CA LYS A 146 12.60 5.48 -20.94
C LYS A 146 13.38 5.20 -22.24
N ILE A 147 13.44 6.15 -23.20
CA ILE A 147 14.14 5.93 -24.48
C ILE A 147 15.62 5.60 -24.30
N THR A 148 16.27 6.18 -23.30
CA THR A 148 17.68 5.85 -23.00
C THR A 148 17.83 4.41 -22.50
N LEU A 149 16.92 3.95 -21.67
CA LEU A 149 16.90 2.58 -21.19
C LEU A 149 16.58 1.59 -22.32
N ALA A 150 15.62 1.92 -23.19
CA ALA A 150 15.33 1.11 -24.38
C ALA A 150 16.56 0.85 -25.23
N TYR A 151 17.37 1.90 -25.47
CA TYR A 151 18.64 1.77 -26.18
C TYR A 151 19.64 0.85 -25.46
N VAL A 152 19.77 0.97 -24.15
CA VAL A 152 20.68 0.12 -23.37
C VAL A 152 20.22 -1.35 -23.37
N MET A 153 18.92 -1.58 -23.22
CA MET A 153 18.37 -2.94 -23.11
C MET A 153 18.51 -3.73 -24.42
N ILE A 154 18.26 -3.10 -25.57
CA ILE A 154 18.35 -3.79 -26.87
C ILE A 154 19.78 -4.17 -27.23
N GLN A 155 20.79 -3.45 -26.71
CA GLN A 155 22.22 -3.74 -27.01
C GLN A 155 22.62 -5.17 -26.64
N GLU A 156 22.06 -5.71 -25.57
CA GLU A 156 22.36 -7.08 -25.14
C GLU A 156 21.84 -8.11 -26.17
N ASP A 157 20.68 -7.88 -26.73
CA ASP A 157 20.10 -8.74 -27.76
C ASP A 157 20.88 -8.60 -29.09
N VAL A 158 21.30 -7.38 -29.44
CA VAL A 158 22.21 -7.16 -30.57
C VAL A 158 23.51 -7.94 -30.35
N ARG A 159 24.18 -7.81 -29.18
CA ARG A 159 25.38 -8.58 -28.87
C ARG A 159 25.21 -10.07 -29.07
N ARG A 160 24.10 -10.62 -28.53
CA ARG A 160 23.80 -12.07 -28.65
C ARG A 160 23.63 -12.54 -30.07
N SER A 161 23.27 -11.67 -31.01
CA SER A 161 23.12 -12.00 -32.42
C SER A 161 24.45 -11.97 -33.21
N LEU A 162 25.52 -11.40 -32.64
CA LEU A 162 26.81 -11.25 -33.31
C LEU A 162 27.69 -12.49 -33.19
N ARG A 163 28.61 -12.66 -34.13
CA ARG A 163 29.60 -13.75 -34.12
C ARG A 163 30.66 -13.56 -33.02
N ALA A 164 31.02 -12.32 -32.73
CA ALA A 164 31.99 -11.94 -31.70
C ALA A 164 31.36 -10.96 -30.70
N PRO A 165 30.45 -11.40 -29.82
CA PRO A 165 29.67 -10.53 -28.92
C PRO A 165 30.54 -9.63 -28.01
N SER A 166 31.69 -10.15 -27.55
CA SER A 166 32.59 -9.44 -26.63
C SER A 166 33.33 -8.27 -27.26
N THR A 167 33.36 -8.18 -28.58
CA THR A 167 34.01 -7.10 -29.31
C THR A 167 33.06 -5.99 -29.73
N ALA A 168 31.77 -6.13 -29.42
CA ALA A 168 30.76 -5.19 -29.83
C ALA A 168 30.87 -3.87 -29.04
N GLU A 169 31.08 -2.79 -29.77
CA GLU A 169 31.12 -1.43 -29.27
C GLU A 169 29.92 -0.65 -29.78
N PHE A 170 29.22 0.01 -28.88
CA PHE A 170 28.05 0.83 -29.21
C PHE A 170 28.38 2.29 -28.99
N PRO A 171 28.01 3.20 -29.91
CA PRO A 171 28.15 4.62 -29.68
C PRO A 171 27.27 5.05 -28.47
N GLY A 172 27.61 6.20 -27.90
CA GLY A 172 26.74 6.79 -26.87
C GLY A 172 25.33 7.01 -27.39
N ARG A 173 24.35 7.13 -26.49
CA ARG A 173 22.93 7.28 -26.82
C ARG A 173 22.62 8.26 -27.93
N PHE A 174 23.39 9.36 -28.03
CA PHE A 174 23.20 10.39 -29.08
C PHE A 174 23.60 9.92 -30.50
N GLY A 175 24.28 8.79 -30.62
CA GLY A 175 24.57 8.14 -31.90
C GLY A 175 23.52 7.13 -32.35
N ALA A 176 22.42 7.00 -31.62
CA ALA A 176 21.30 6.11 -31.93
C ALA A 176 19.98 6.88 -32.00
N GLY A 177 19.11 6.45 -32.90
CA GLY A 177 17.72 6.93 -32.97
C GLY A 177 16.82 6.09 -32.07
N THR A 178 16.01 6.76 -31.27
CA THR A 178 15.00 6.09 -30.44
C THR A 178 13.69 6.84 -30.52
N ARG A 179 12.59 6.11 -30.71
CA ARG A 179 11.25 6.66 -30.81
C ARG A 179 10.32 5.89 -29.85
N ASN A 180 9.54 6.64 -29.08
CA ASN A 180 8.41 6.08 -28.35
C ASN A 180 7.23 5.85 -29.33
N LEU A 181 6.77 4.60 -29.45
CA LEU A 181 5.66 4.22 -30.32
C LEU A 181 4.31 4.22 -29.57
N GLY A 182 4.30 4.54 -28.28
CA GLY A 182 3.15 4.36 -27.40
C GLY A 182 3.08 2.94 -26.79
N ASN A 183 2.14 2.74 -25.87
CA ASN A 183 1.90 1.44 -25.24
C ASN A 183 3.16 0.76 -24.68
N CYS A 184 4.07 1.58 -24.12
CA CYS A 184 5.36 1.11 -23.57
C CYS A 184 6.30 0.45 -24.61
N VAL A 185 6.05 0.67 -25.90
CA VAL A 185 6.88 0.14 -26.99
C VAL A 185 7.79 1.25 -27.53
N TYR A 186 9.06 0.91 -27.71
CA TYR A 186 10.09 1.83 -28.18
C TYR A 186 10.80 1.23 -29.37
N GLN A 187 10.90 1.98 -30.47
CA GLN A 187 11.75 1.67 -31.60
C GLN A 187 13.15 2.19 -31.32
N VAL A 188 14.15 1.36 -31.60
CA VAL A 188 15.57 1.70 -31.44
C VAL A 188 16.33 1.30 -32.68
N PHE A 189 17.11 2.22 -33.24
CA PHE A 189 17.96 1.93 -34.38
C PHE A 189 19.31 2.63 -34.20
N GLY A 190 20.37 2.01 -34.69
CA GLY A 190 21.71 2.54 -34.51
C GLY A 190 22.78 1.76 -35.23
N GLN A 191 24.01 2.10 -34.91
CA GLN A 191 25.21 1.44 -35.40
C GLN A 191 25.93 0.75 -34.26
N PHE A 192 26.77 -0.21 -34.61
CA PHE A 192 27.73 -0.85 -33.71
C PHE A 192 28.98 -1.19 -34.49
N ASP A 193 30.13 -1.28 -33.81
CA ASP A 193 31.35 -1.80 -34.35
C ASP A 193 31.65 -3.15 -33.69
N ALA A 194 31.95 -4.19 -34.45
CA ALA A 194 32.26 -5.52 -33.92
C ALA A 194 33.21 -6.28 -34.87
N GLN A 195 33.91 -7.27 -34.34
CA GLN A 195 34.77 -8.13 -35.17
C GLN A 195 33.90 -9.12 -35.97
N ASN A 196 34.24 -9.27 -37.25
CA ASN A 196 33.70 -10.33 -38.07
C ASN A 196 34.37 -11.68 -37.78
N GLY A 197 33.98 -12.75 -38.48
CA GLY A 197 34.56 -14.08 -38.30
C GLY A 197 36.06 -14.21 -38.66
N PHE A 198 36.68 -13.16 -39.25
CA PHE A 198 38.11 -13.09 -39.59
C PHE A 198 38.88 -12.16 -38.64
N GLY A 199 38.24 -11.62 -37.62
CA GLY A 199 38.86 -10.71 -36.65
C GLY A 199 38.95 -9.24 -37.08
N ALA A 200 38.43 -8.88 -38.26
CA ALA A 200 38.41 -7.49 -38.71
C ALA A 200 37.20 -6.73 -38.08
N MET A 201 37.49 -5.54 -37.55
CA MET A 201 36.43 -4.64 -37.08
C MET A 201 35.58 -4.16 -38.26
N ILE A 202 34.28 -4.38 -38.19
CA ILE A 202 33.32 -3.93 -39.19
C ILE A 202 32.24 -3.12 -38.50
N ARG A 203 31.65 -2.20 -39.23
CA ARG A 203 30.50 -1.43 -38.78
C ARG A 203 29.20 -2.08 -39.27
N GLY A 204 28.34 -2.38 -38.32
CA GLY A 204 27.02 -2.87 -38.60
C GLY A 204 25.94 -1.88 -38.15
N THR A 205 24.70 -2.19 -38.51
CA THR A 205 23.52 -1.46 -38.11
C THR A 205 22.50 -2.39 -37.46
N PHE A 206 21.67 -1.86 -36.62
CA PHE A 206 20.54 -2.58 -36.06
C PHE A 206 19.29 -1.71 -36.04
N ASN A 207 18.13 -2.35 -36.14
CA ASN A 207 16.82 -1.75 -35.96
C ASN A 207 15.93 -2.76 -35.22
N GLY A 208 15.30 -2.35 -34.15
CA GLY A 208 14.41 -3.23 -33.39
C GLY A 208 13.41 -2.47 -32.57
N THR A 209 12.49 -3.22 -32.00
CA THR A 209 11.50 -2.70 -31.05
C THR A 209 11.63 -3.42 -29.74
N THR A 210 11.48 -2.68 -28.65
CA THR A 210 11.52 -3.22 -27.28
C THR A 210 10.32 -2.69 -26.50
N GLU A 211 9.77 -3.54 -25.65
CA GLU A 211 8.63 -3.25 -24.79
C GLU A 211 9.08 -3.18 -23.33
N TYR A 212 8.60 -2.18 -22.63
CA TYR A 212 8.78 -2.04 -21.19
C TYR A 212 7.56 -2.54 -20.44
N PHE A 213 7.77 -3.32 -19.38
CA PHE A 213 6.75 -3.82 -18.46
C PHE A 213 6.87 -3.11 -17.11
N PRO A 214 6.08 -2.06 -16.86
CA PRO A 214 6.19 -1.27 -15.62
C PRO A 214 6.02 -2.10 -14.35
N GLU A 215 5.11 -3.08 -14.36
CA GLU A 215 4.78 -3.91 -13.20
C GLU A 215 5.97 -4.74 -12.68
N ARG A 216 6.91 -5.06 -13.59
CA ARG A 216 8.09 -5.88 -13.30
C ARG A 216 9.40 -5.11 -13.43
N GLY A 217 9.33 -3.87 -13.92
CA GLY A 217 10.53 -3.09 -14.25
C GLY A 217 11.42 -3.76 -15.32
N SER A 218 10.85 -4.62 -16.16
CA SER A 218 11.58 -5.45 -17.12
C SER A 218 11.34 -5.02 -18.56
N TRP A 219 12.22 -5.48 -19.46
CA TRP A 219 12.18 -5.19 -20.87
C TRP A 219 12.15 -6.47 -21.69
N ARG A 220 11.53 -6.41 -22.86
CA ARG A 220 11.51 -7.50 -23.85
C ARG A 220 11.71 -6.94 -25.25
N THR A 221 12.66 -7.48 -25.98
CA THR A 221 12.80 -7.18 -27.40
C THR A 221 11.71 -7.91 -28.18
N LEU A 222 10.93 -7.17 -28.95
CA LEU A 222 9.85 -7.69 -29.79
C LEU A 222 10.34 -8.06 -31.18
N THR A 223 11.13 -7.15 -31.76
CA THR A 223 11.76 -7.35 -33.08
C THR A 223 13.21 -6.90 -33.04
N LEU A 224 14.05 -7.56 -33.82
CA LEU A 224 15.45 -7.17 -33.98
C LEU A 224 15.94 -7.59 -35.36
N ASP A 225 16.41 -6.65 -36.15
CA ASP A 225 17.15 -6.85 -37.39
C ASP A 225 18.57 -6.29 -37.20
N VAL A 226 19.56 -7.10 -37.50
CA VAL A 226 20.99 -6.78 -37.35
C VAL A 226 21.70 -7.07 -38.65
N GLN A 227 22.39 -6.06 -39.18
CA GLN A 227 23.11 -6.12 -40.45
C GLN A 227 24.56 -5.73 -40.22
N GLY A 228 25.50 -6.59 -40.66
CA GLY A 228 26.93 -6.35 -40.50
C GLY A 228 27.77 -7.50 -41.00
#